data_fb3b2699b8092beac6e1640b32b04c3d
#
_entry.id   fb3b2699b8092beac6e1640b32b04c3d
#
_cell.length_a   1.000
_cell.length_b   1.000
_cell.length_c   1.000
_cell.angle_alpha   90.00
_cell.angle_beta   90.00
_cell.angle_gamma   90.00
#
_symmetry.space_group_name_H-M   'P 1'
#
loop_
_entity.id
_entity.type
_entity.pdbx_description
1 polymer ?
#
loop_
_entity_poly.entity_id
_entity_poly.type
_entity_poly.pdbx_seq_one_letter_code
_entity_poly.pdbx_strand_id
1 'polypeptide(L)'
;PILKMEKDKKQTIIEGFRLHEEDTGSPEVQVALLTERINRLTEHMRVHRHDYHSLRGLLMLVGQRQRQLSYLNRIDPQRYHSVIARLGLRK
;
A
#
# COMPACT_ATOMS: atom_id res chain seq x y z
N PRO A 1 -2.62 2.48 -22.19
CA PRO A 1 -3.81 2.26 -21.37
C PRO A 1 -3.49 2.30 -19.88
N ILE A 2 -4.41 2.83 -19.11
CA ILE A 2 -4.27 2.97 -17.66
C ILE A 2 -4.02 1.63 -16.97
N LEU A 3 -4.70 0.59 -17.40
CA LEU A 3 -4.57 -0.75 -16.81
C LEU A 3 -3.16 -1.31 -16.95
N LYS A 4 -2.51 -1.07 -18.07
CA LYS A 4 -1.14 -1.53 -18.30
C LYS A 4 -0.17 -0.80 -17.37
N MET A 5 -0.35 0.52 -17.21
CA MET A 5 0.48 1.32 -16.30
C MET A 5 0.35 0.84 -14.86
N GLU A 6 -0.87 0.52 -14.44
CA GLU A 6 -1.11 0.02 -13.10
C GLU A 6 -0.43 -1.33 -12.86
N LYS A 7 -0.48 -2.21 -13.84
CA LYS A 7 0.13 -3.52 -13.74
C LYS A 7 1.65 -3.40 -13.64
N ASP A 8 2.26 -2.55 -14.46
CA ASP A 8 3.70 -2.32 -14.44
C ASP A 8 4.14 -1.73 -13.09
N LYS A 9 3.40 -0.77 -12.58
CA LYS A 9 3.68 -0.14 -11.31
C LYS A 9 3.55 -1.12 -10.15
N LYS A 10 2.54 -1.98 -10.19
CA LYS A 10 2.34 -3.03 -9.21
C LYS A 10 3.52 -4.00 -9.20
N GLN A 11 3.99 -4.40 -10.36
CA GLN A 11 5.13 -5.29 -10.48
C GLN A 11 6.41 -4.67 -9.92
N THR A 12 6.63 -3.39 -10.18
CA THR A 12 7.78 -2.66 -9.65
C THR A 12 7.77 -2.64 -8.12
N ILE A 13 6.60 -2.40 -7.53
CA ILE A 13 6.44 -2.39 -6.08
C ILE A 13 6.74 -3.76 -5.48
N ILE A 14 6.21 -4.81 -6.08
CA ILE A 14 6.44 -6.18 -5.64
C ILE A 14 7.92 -6.50 -5.63
N GLU A 15 8.62 -6.18 -6.72
CA GLU A 15 10.05 -6.44 -6.85
C GLU A 15 10.87 -5.69 -5.81
N GLY A 16 10.49 -4.44 -5.52
CA GLY A 16 11.19 -3.61 -4.56
C GLY A 16 11.09 -4.08 -3.12
N PHE A 17 10.05 -4.84 -2.77
CA PHE A 17 9.81 -5.30 -1.40
C PHE A 17 9.90 -6.80 -1.24
N ARG A 18 10.25 -7.51 -2.29
CA ARG A 18 10.33 -8.96 -2.27
C ARG A 18 11.48 -9.44 -1.36
N LEU A 19 11.17 -10.35 -0.45
CA LEU A 19 12.17 -10.97 0.41
C LEU A 19 12.90 -12.12 -0.30
N HIS A 20 12.22 -12.75 -1.25
CA HIS A 20 12.77 -13.76 -2.14
C HIS A 20 11.95 -13.75 -3.44
N GLU A 21 12.40 -14.46 -4.45
CA GLU A 21 11.81 -14.37 -5.79
C GLU A 21 10.32 -14.65 -5.86
N GLU A 22 9.81 -15.51 -4.99
CA GLU A 22 8.39 -15.89 -4.98
C GLU A 22 7.55 -15.08 -4.03
N ASP A 23 8.14 -14.09 -3.35
CA ASP A 23 7.45 -13.32 -2.32
C ASP A 23 6.57 -12.24 -2.93
N THR A 24 5.31 -12.56 -3.17
CA THR A 24 4.30 -11.60 -3.64
C THR A 24 3.23 -11.33 -2.58
N GLY A 25 3.26 -12.06 -1.47
CA GLY A 25 2.24 -11.99 -0.43
C GLY A 25 2.72 -11.54 0.93
N SER A 26 3.99 -11.12 1.06
CA SER A 26 4.49 -10.68 2.36
C SER A 26 3.76 -9.42 2.84
N PRO A 27 3.72 -9.18 4.17
CA PRO A 27 3.14 -7.94 4.69
C PRO A 27 3.75 -6.69 4.09
N GLU A 28 5.05 -6.67 3.85
CA GLU A 28 5.72 -5.52 3.24
C GLU A 28 5.20 -5.22 1.84
N VAL A 29 5.05 -6.25 1.03
CA VAL A 29 4.51 -6.11 -0.32
C VAL A 29 3.06 -5.62 -0.27
N GLN A 30 2.25 -6.18 0.62
CA GLN A 30 0.85 -5.79 0.76
C GLN A 30 0.74 -4.32 1.19
N VAL A 31 1.54 -3.88 2.14
CA VAL A 31 1.53 -2.48 2.59
C VAL A 31 1.95 -1.55 1.46
N ALA A 32 2.96 -1.93 0.68
CA ALA A 32 3.42 -1.11 -0.44
C ALA A 32 2.34 -0.97 -1.52
N LEU A 33 1.65 -2.06 -1.86
CA LEU A 33 0.57 -2.04 -2.84
C LEU A 33 -0.62 -1.21 -2.35
N LEU A 34 -0.98 -1.37 -1.08
CA LEU A 34 -2.06 -0.58 -0.48
C LEU A 34 -1.71 0.90 -0.46
N THR A 35 -0.46 1.25 -0.15
CA THR A 35 -0.01 2.63 -0.14
C THR A 35 -0.14 3.27 -1.53
N GLU A 36 0.21 2.53 -2.58
CA GLU A 36 0.05 3.03 -3.94
C GLU A 36 -1.42 3.31 -4.28
N ARG A 37 -2.30 2.38 -3.92
CA ARG A 37 -3.74 2.55 -4.16
C ARG A 37 -4.30 3.71 -3.35
N ILE A 38 -3.87 3.86 -2.10
CA ILE A 38 -4.30 4.96 -1.23
C ILE A 38 -3.87 6.29 -1.85
N ASN A 39 -2.64 6.40 -2.32
CA ASN A 39 -2.13 7.63 -2.92
C ASN A 39 -2.94 8.01 -4.17
N ARG A 40 -3.30 7.03 -4.99
CA ARG A 40 -4.09 7.28 -6.20
C ARG A 40 -5.50 7.75 -5.86
N LEU A 41 -6.16 7.10 -4.91
CA LEU A 41 -7.49 7.52 -4.49
C LEU A 41 -7.46 8.87 -3.80
N THR A 42 -6.40 9.17 -3.05
CA THR A 42 -6.24 10.47 -2.42
C THR A 42 -6.17 11.58 -3.48
N GLU A 43 -5.40 11.36 -4.55
CA GLU A 43 -5.34 12.31 -5.66
C GLU A 43 -6.69 12.44 -6.36
N HIS A 44 -7.39 11.33 -6.56
CA HIS A 44 -8.73 11.35 -7.13
C HIS A 44 -9.69 12.20 -6.29
N MET A 45 -9.64 12.04 -4.96
CA MET A 45 -10.53 12.78 -4.05
C MET A 45 -10.21 14.28 -4.00
N ARG A 46 -9.01 14.69 -4.33
CA ARG A 46 -8.67 16.12 -4.40
C ARG A 46 -9.45 16.83 -5.51
N VAL A 47 -9.75 16.11 -6.58
CA VAL A 47 -10.50 16.63 -7.72
C VAL A 47 -12.00 16.35 -7.59
N HIS A 48 -12.35 15.19 -7.08
CA HIS A 48 -13.74 14.71 -6.99
C HIS A 48 -14.19 14.58 -5.54
N ARG A 49 -14.35 15.73 -4.86
CA ARG A 49 -14.65 15.77 -3.43
C ARG A 49 -15.92 15.07 -3.02
N HIS A 50 -16.91 15.00 -3.92
CA HIS A 50 -18.22 14.41 -3.60
C HIS A 50 -18.36 12.99 -4.09
N ASP A 51 -17.29 12.36 -4.49
CA ASP A 51 -17.29 10.94 -4.85
C ASP A 51 -17.22 10.12 -3.57
N TYR A 52 -18.37 9.95 -2.92
CA TYR A 52 -18.44 9.24 -1.63
C TYR A 52 -18.15 7.75 -1.77
N HIS A 53 -18.38 7.19 -2.95
CA HIS A 53 -18.07 5.80 -3.23
C HIS A 53 -16.55 5.57 -3.16
N SER A 54 -15.78 6.43 -3.81
CA SER A 54 -14.31 6.37 -3.78
C SER A 54 -13.76 6.68 -2.39
N LEU A 55 -14.39 7.61 -1.68
CA LEU A 55 -13.99 7.92 -0.30
C LEU A 55 -14.13 6.69 0.59
N ARG A 56 -15.23 5.98 0.48
CA ARG A 56 -15.44 4.75 1.23
C ARG A 56 -14.37 3.72 0.92
N GLY A 57 -14.04 3.56 -0.37
CA GLY A 57 -12.96 2.66 -0.79
C GLY A 57 -11.62 3.06 -0.22
N LEU A 58 -11.33 4.36 -0.20
CA LEU A 58 -10.08 4.88 0.38
C LEU A 58 -9.98 4.54 1.87
N LEU A 59 -11.05 4.75 2.63
CA LEU A 59 -11.06 4.44 4.06
C LEU A 59 -10.88 2.95 4.31
N MET A 60 -11.43 2.09 3.47
CA MET A 60 -11.23 0.65 3.56
C MET A 60 -9.77 0.26 3.34
N LEU A 61 -9.12 0.87 2.35
CA LEU A 61 -7.70 0.61 2.06
C LEU A 61 -6.80 1.06 3.21
N VAL A 62 -7.10 2.22 3.80
CA VAL A 62 -6.36 2.71 4.97
C VAL A 62 -6.48 1.73 6.13
N GLY A 63 -7.69 1.21 6.38
CA GLY A 63 -7.91 0.22 7.43
C GLY A 63 -7.16 -1.09 7.16
N GLN A 64 -7.15 -1.56 5.93
CA GLN A 64 -6.41 -2.76 5.54
C GLN A 64 -4.91 -2.57 5.76
N ARG A 65 -4.37 -1.42 5.33
CA ARG A 65 -2.95 -1.12 5.53
C ARG A 65 -2.59 -1.11 7.01
N GLN A 66 -3.42 -0.49 7.83
CA GLN A 66 -3.19 -0.42 9.27
C GLN A 66 -3.14 -1.81 9.90
N ARG A 67 -4.05 -2.70 9.49
CA ARG A 67 -4.05 -4.08 9.98
C ARG A 67 -2.77 -4.82 9.59
N GLN A 68 -2.30 -4.66 8.35
CA GLN A 68 -1.06 -5.29 7.89
C GLN A 68 0.15 -4.74 8.65
N LEU A 69 0.21 -3.44 8.89
CA LEU A 69 1.29 -2.82 9.64
C LEU A 69 1.29 -3.29 11.09
N SER A 70 0.12 -3.38 11.72
CA SER A 70 0.02 -3.86 13.10
C SER A 70 0.48 -5.30 13.22
N TYR A 71 0.09 -6.14 12.27
CA TYR A 71 0.53 -7.52 12.21
C TYR A 71 2.05 -7.62 12.08
N LEU A 72 2.62 -6.84 11.14
CA LEU A 72 4.07 -6.84 10.90
C LEU A 72 4.83 -6.39 12.14
N ASN A 73 4.36 -5.34 12.80
CA ASN A 73 4.99 -4.84 14.02
C ASN A 73 4.99 -5.91 15.14
N ARG A 74 3.95 -6.72 15.18
CA ARG A 74 3.82 -7.77 16.19
C ARG A 74 4.77 -8.91 15.95
N ILE A 75 4.98 -9.31 14.68
CA ILE A 75 5.84 -10.46 14.35
C ILE A 75 7.31 -10.07 14.19
N ASP A 76 7.59 -8.84 13.73
CA ASP A 76 8.96 -8.39 13.51
C ASP A 76 9.02 -6.85 13.50
N PRO A 77 9.28 -6.22 14.66
CA PRO A 77 9.33 -4.76 14.73
C PRO A 77 10.37 -4.11 13.84
N GLN A 78 11.48 -4.76 13.57
CA GLN A 78 12.50 -4.19 12.68
C GLN A 78 12.01 -4.09 11.24
N ARG A 79 11.32 -5.12 10.77
CA ARG A 79 10.71 -5.09 9.44
C ARG A 79 9.65 -4.00 9.36
N TYR A 80 8.86 -3.85 10.42
CA TYR A 80 7.85 -2.79 10.52
C TYR A 80 8.50 -1.41 10.36
N HIS A 81 9.55 -1.13 11.12
CA HIS A 81 10.25 0.16 11.07
C HIS A 81 10.89 0.40 9.70
N SER A 82 11.44 -0.64 9.07
CA SER A 82 12.01 -0.54 7.73
C SER A 82 10.96 -0.13 6.70
N VAL A 83 9.78 -0.74 6.75
CA VAL A 83 8.69 -0.43 5.81
C VAL A 83 8.20 1.01 6.02
N ILE A 84 8.00 1.40 7.27
CA ILE A 84 7.59 2.76 7.61
C ILE A 84 8.57 3.79 7.03
N ALA A 85 9.86 3.54 7.21
CA ALA A 85 10.91 4.44 6.71
C ALA A 85 10.94 4.48 5.17
N ARG A 86 10.85 3.31 4.53
CA ARG A 86 10.93 3.22 3.05
C ARG A 86 9.74 3.89 2.37
N LEU A 87 8.56 3.80 2.97
CA LEU A 87 7.35 4.36 2.38
C LEU A 87 7.01 5.75 2.90
N GLY A 88 7.77 6.26 3.87
CA GLY A 88 7.53 7.57 4.45
C GLY A 88 6.22 7.65 5.24
N LEU A 89 5.80 6.55 5.83
CA LEU A 89 4.56 6.49 6.57
C LEU A 89 4.75 6.96 8.01
N ARG A 90 3.70 7.51 8.59
CA ARG A 90 3.68 7.83 10.02
C ARG A 90 3.33 6.58 10.81
N LYS A 91 3.86 6.52 12.01
CA LYS A 91 3.51 5.45 12.94
C LYS A 91 2.02 5.46 13.28
#